data_dbeab98f0fdc857591266034eed95d9b
#
_entry.id   dbeab98f0fdc857591266034eed95d9b
#
_cell.length_a   1.000
_cell.length_b   1.000
_cell.length_c   1.000
_cell.angle_alpha   90.00
_cell.angle_beta   90.00
_cell.angle_gamma   90.00
#
_symmetry.space_group_name_H-M   'P 1'
#
loop_
_entity.id
_entity.type
_entity.pdbx_description
1 polymer ?
#
loop_
_entity_poly.entity_id
_entity_poly.type
_entity_poly.pdbx_seq_one_letter_code
_entity_poly.pdbx_strand_id
1 'polypeptide(L)'
;MDRTVMRVLAVAANPASTITRLRVVEPLQAWLAGQGGELRMRPLHDVPLSELDGCDALVVQRGMSRRHVDLMRTAVAMGRAVIYEIDDLLTEPAPHLQQAQALRTGARWVRASLDAADVVTVSTERLAGLLGLAPERRIVVPNAAFDGPSMPLPEQRPGGPVTLLVASTDRVAGAEAWRALQALATSAGVAVSVLAVGPVADDLQQAGVPCRRLPLMPREDFVRWATSQPNPLALIPLDDSRFSAGKSAIKWFDYAVAGVPTLASDVPPYSDAIKHRRTGWLVGPGFANWQSALATAVGEAAVRARVAAAAREQVLAYHHAGFTREAWGRALQSASDRAGSRGSARGESRLTWLHHSVWGLGLSLRRWNRERQAQRRSSK
;
A
#
# COMPACT_ATOMS: atom_id res chain seq x y z
N MET A 1 -3.54 29.81 -24.67
CA MET A 1 -4.17 28.47 -24.67
C MET A 1 -4.79 28.28 -23.29
N ASP A 2 -6.09 28.28 -23.22
CA ASP A 2 -6.83 28.05 -21.98
C ASP A 2 -6.50 26.63 -21.51
N ARG A 3 -5.76 26.50 -20.40
CA ARG A 3 -5.44 25.18 -19.83
C ARG A 3 -6.73 24.64 -19.24
N THR A 4 -7.38 23.74 -19.94
CA THR A 4 -8.55 23.03 -19.40
C THR A 4 -8.15 22.37 -18.08
N VAL A 5 -8.83 22.75 -17.01
CA VAL A 5 -8.62 22.23 -15.65
C VAL A 5 -8.85 20.73 -15.64
N MET A 6 -7.82 19.92 -15.32
CA MET A 6 -7.92 18.46 -15.26
C MET A 6 -8.74 18.05 -14.04
N ARG A 7 -9.82 17.30 -14.24
CA ARG A 7 -10.70 16.78 -13.19
C ARG A 7 -10.55 15.28 -13.04
N VAL A 8 -10.05 14.84 -11.92
CA VAL A 8 -9.84 13.43 -11.63
C VAL A 8 -10.89 12.93 -10.64
N LEU A 9 -11.61 11.87 -11.02
CA LEU A 9 -12.44 11.09 -10.09
C LEU A 9 -11.64 9.90 -9.60
N ALA A 10 -11.37 9.81 -8.30
CA ALA A 10 -10.75 8.66 -7.71
C ALA A 10 -11.72 7.91 -6.80
N VAL A 11 -11.70 6.58 -6.89
CA VAL A 11 -12.60 5.69 -6.15
C VAL A 11 -11.80 4.62 -5.41
N ALA A 12 -12.12 4.43 -4.12
CA ALA A 12 -11.46 3.48 -3.24
C ALA A 12 -12.47 2.85 -2.27
N ALA A 13 -12.18 1.65 -1.74
CA ALA A 13 -13.07 0.99 -0.78
C ALA A 13 -13.26 1.83 0.50
N ASN A 14 -12.18 2.44 0.98
CA ASN A 14 -12.18 3.39 2.10
C ASN A 14 -11.31 4.61 1.75
N PRO A 15 -11.90 5.72 1.29
CA PRO A 15 -11.17 6.96 0.96
C PRO A 15 -10.33 7.53 2.11
N ALA A 16 -10.72 7.29 3.36
CA ALA A 16 -10.03 7.79 4.54
C ALA A 16 -8.92 6.87 5.06
N SER A 17 -8.74 5.67 4.45
CA SER A 17 -7.69 4.76 4.90
C SER A 17 -6.30 5.33 4.67
N THR A 18 -5.36 4.99 5.56
CA THR A 18 -3.95 5.41 5.45
C THR A 18 -3.37 5.07 4.08
N ILE A 19 -3.66 3.88 3.54
CA ILE A 19 -3.12 3.46 2.25
C ILE A 19 -3.73 4.26 1.09
N THR A 20 -5.02 4.58 1.12
CA THR A 20 -5.66 5.42 0.09
C THR A 20 -5.13 6.84 0.15
N ARG A 21 -4.98 7.42 1.33
CA ARG A 21 -4.38 8.74 1.50
C ARG A 21 -2.97 8.80 0.94
N LEU A 22 -2.11 7.88 1.36
CA LEU A 22 -0.71 7.83 0.96
C LEU A 22 -0.52 7.59 -0.55
N ARG A 23 -1.30 6.66 -1.11
CA ARG A 23 -1.10 6.21 -2.48
C ARG A 23 -1.83 7.05 -3.52
N VAL A 24 -3.00 7.59 -3.18
CA VAL A 24 -3.89 8.25 -4.14
C VAL A 24 -4.15 9.70 -3.75
N VAL A 25 -4.69 9.96 -2.56
CA VAL A 25 -5.22 11.29 -2.23
C VAL A 25 -4.12 12.34 -2.17
N GLU A 26 -3.14 12.14 -1.28
CA GLU A 26 -2.09 13.12 -1.00
C GLU A 26 -1.23 13.43 -2.24
N PRO A 27 -0.70 12.42 -2.98
CA PRO A 27 0.13 12.70 -4.13
C PRO A 27 -0.64 13.25 -5.33
N LEU A 28 -1.90 12.81 -5.57
CA LEU A 28 -2.72 13.35 -6.65
C LEU A 28 -3.15 14.78 -6.36
N GLN A 29 -3.60 15.08 -5.13
CA GLN A 29 -3.95 16.44 -4.75
C GLN A 29 -2.76 17.40 -4.91
N ALA A 30 -1.58 16.99 -4.44
CA ALA A 30 -0.37 17.79 -4.55
C ALA A 30 0.05 18.02 -6.01
N TRP A 31 -0.10 17.02 -6.88
CA TRP A 31 0.21 17.18 -8.30
C TRP A 31 -0.81 18.07 -9.02
N LEU A 32 -2.11 17.80 -8.81
CA LEU A 32 -3.21 18.55 -9.43
C LEU A 32 -3.22 20.01 -9.01
N ALA A 33 -2.95 20.31 -7.73
CA ALA A 33 -2.85 21.69 -7.24
C ALA A 33 -1.81 22.51 -8.03
N GLY A 34 -0.65 21.91 -8.36
CA GLY A 34 0.38 22.53 -9.17
C GLY A 34 -0.03 22.75 -10.64
N GLN A 35 -1.10 22.10 -11.12
CA GLN A 35 -1.61 22.21 -12.49
C GLN A 35 -2.95 22.95 -12.58
N GLY A 36 -3.51 23.41 -11.45
CA GLY A 36 -4.86 23.98 -11.39
C GLY A 36 -5.98 22.94 -11.54
N GLY A 37 -5.67 21.64 -11.30
CA GLY A 37 -6.62 20.53 -11.42
C GLY A 37 -7.40 20.25 -10.15
N GLU A 38 -8.39 19.35 -10.23
CA GLU A 38 -9.30 18.98 -9.14
C GLU A 38 -9.34 17.48 -8.93
N LEU A 39 -9.28 17.02 -7.67
CA LEU A 39 -9.49 15.64 -7.26
C LEU A 39 -10.82 15.50 -6.52
N ARG A 40 -11.68 14.62 -7.01
CA ARG A 40 -12.88 14.17 -6.29
C ARG A 40 -12.71 12.71 -5.86
N MET A 41 -12.93 12.46 -4.57
CA MET A 41 -12.87 11.10 -3.98
C MET A 41 -14.29 10.58 -3.73
N ARG A 42 -14.52 9.29 -4.06
CA ARG A 42 -15.77 8.58 -3.76
C ARG A 42 -15.49 7.18 -3.22
N PRO A 43 -16.38 6.67 -2.33
CA PRO A 43 -16.37 5.25 -1.98
C PRO A 43 -16.71 4.38 -3.20
N LEU A 44 -15.99 3.28 -3.39
CA LEU A 44 -16.18 2.35 -4.53
C LEU A 44 -17.61 1.79 -4.65
N HIS A 45 -18.34 1.70 -3.55
CA HIS A 45 -19.70 1.12 -3.52
C HIS A 45 -20.80 2.12 -3.88
N ASP A 46 -20.48 3.41 -3.94
CA ASP A 46 -21.46 4.49 -4.15
C ASP A 46 -20.96 5.52 -5.16
N VAL A 47 -20.74 5.08 -6.40
CA VAL A 47 -20.36 5.97 -7.50
C VAL A 47 -21.48 5.95 -8.54
N PRO A 48 -22.27 7.04 -8.67
CA PRO A 48 -23.22 7.17 -9.76
C PRO A 48 -22.48 7.40 -11.08
N LEU A 49 -23.00 6.83 -12.18
CA LEU A 49 -22.39 6.98 -13.52
C LEU A 49 -22.30 8.43 -13.99
N SER A 50 -23.20 9.30 -13.53
CA SER A 50 -23.17 10.73 -13.81
C SER A 50 -21.91 11.45 -13.31
N GLU A 51 -21.19 10.89 -12.34
CA GLU A 51 -19.90 11.44 -11.91
C GLU A 51 -18.82 11.32 -13.00
N LEU A 52 -18.98 10.37 -13.94
CA LEU A 52 -18.08 10.22 -15.09
C LEU A 52 -18.24 11.35 -16.12
N ASP A 53 -19.41 12.01 -16.20
CA ASP A 53 -19.62 13.14 -17.11
C ASP A 53 -18.72 14.32 -16.76
N GLY A 54 -18.50 14.51 -15.46
CA GLY A 54 -17.72 15.63 -14.89
C GLY A 54 -16.24 15.36 -14.70
N CYS A 55 -15.66 14.22 -15.15
CA CYS A 55 -14.24 13.95 -14.99
C CYS A 55 -13.53 13.71 -16.32
N ASP A 56 -12.22 13.97 -16.35
CA ASP A 56 -11.33 13.72 -17.48
C ASP A 56 -10.62 12.37 -17.30
N ALA A 57 -10.36 11.98 -16.03
CA ALA A 57 -9.74 10.71 -15.68
C ALA A 57 -10.46 10.04 -14.50
N LEU A 58 -10.52 8.69 -14.53
CA LEU A 58 -11.00 7.83 -13.47
C LEU A 58 -9.82 7.04 -12.90
N VAL A 59 -9.60 7.10 -11.59
CA VAL A 59 -8.66 6.26 -10.84
C VAL A 59 -9.44 5.28 -9.98
N VAL A 60 -9.20 3.98 -10.14
CA VAL A 60 -9.84 2.92 -9.33
C VAL A 60 -8.80 2.22 -8.50
N GLN A 61 -8.83 2.42 -7.18
CA GLN A 61 -7.90 1.76 -6.27
C GLN A 61 -8.45 0.42 -5.79
N ARG A 62 -7.68 -0.67 -6.03
CA ARG A 62 -7.97 -2.03 -5.56
C ARG A 62 -9.41 -2.49 -5.84
N GLY A 63 -9.98 -2.13 -6.99
CA GLY A 63 -11.32 -2.57 -7.37
C GLY A 63 -11.37 -4.08 -7.60
N MET A 64 -12.20 -4.80 -6.82
CA MET A 64 -12.27 -6.28 -6.83
C MET A 64 -13.70 -6.80 -7.03
N SER A 65 -14.50 -6.15 -7.87
CA SER A 65 -15.86 -6.61 -8.16
C SER A 65 -16.26 -6.31 -9.60
N ARG A 66 -17.28 -7.00 -10.08
CA ARG A 66 -17.85 -6.75 -11.40
C ARG A 66 -18.25 -5.28 -11.58
N ARG A 67 -18.86 -4.66 -10.57
CA ARG A 67 -19.30 -3.25 -10.63
C ARG A 67 -18.11 -2.32 -10.90
N HIS A 68 -16.95 -2.59 -10.32
CA HIS A 68 -15.76 -1.76 -10.55
C HIS A 68 -15.24 -1.89 -11.98
N VAL A 69 -15.23 -3.12 -12.52
CA VAL A 69 -14.87 -3.36 -13.93
C VAL A 69 -15.86 -2.69 -14.87
N ASP A 70 -17.16 -2.79 -14.59
CA ASP A 70 -18.21 -2.16 -15.39
C ASP A 70 -18.09 -0.63 -15.35
N LEU A 71 -17.77 -0.02 -14.20
CA LEU A 71 -17.47 1.42 -14.06
C LEU A 71 -16.29 1.83 -14.94
N MET A 72 -15.18 1.08 -14.88
CA MET A 72 -13.99 1.36 -15.68
C MET A 72 -14.28 1.25 -17.18
N ARG A 73 -14.97 0.19 -17.61
CA ARG A 73 -15.37 0.01 -19.02
C ARG A 73 -16.29 1.12 -19.51
N THR A 74 -17.22 1.59 -18.66
CA THR A 74 -18.09 2.72 -18.99
C THR A 74 -17.26 4.00 -19.15
N ALA A 75 -16.32 4.27 -18.27
CA ALA A 75 -15.42 5.42 -18.39
C ALA A 75 -14.59 5.37 -19.69
N VAL A 76 -14.03 4.20 -20.03
CA VAL A 76 -13.34 3.95 -21.31
C VAL A 76 -14.26 4.23 -22.50
N ALA A 77 -15.52 3.75 -22.45
CA ALA A 77 -16.49 3.97 -23.50
C ALA A 77 -16.87 5.45 -23.67
N MET A 78 -16.87 6.22 -22.58
CA MET A 78 -17.09 7.68 -22.57
C MET A 78 -15.83 8.48 -22.96
N GLY A 79 -14.73 7.82 -23.34
CA GLY A 79 -13.47 8.48 -23.73
C GLY A 79 -12.66 9.02 -22.55
N ARG A 80 -12.97 8.61 -21.31
CA ARG A 80 -12.20 9.03 -20.13
C ARG A 80 -10.90 8.23 -20.02
N ALA A 81 -9.85 8.85 -19.50
CA ALA A 81 -8.64 8.15 -19.12
C ALA A 81 -8.92 7.25 -17.90
N VAL A 82 -8.46 6.00 -17.90
CA VAL A 82 -8.74 5.06 -16.83
C VAL A 82 -7.45 4.48 -16.27
N ILE A 83 -7.24 4.70 -14.97
CA ILE A 83 -6.10 4.17 -14.22
C ILE A 83 -6.59 3.17 -13.18
N TYR A 84 -6.00 1.99 -13.14
CA TYR A 84 -6.18 1.03 -12.05
C TYR A 84 -4.97 1.06 -11.13
N GLU A 85 -5.19 1.37 -9.84
CA GLU A 85 -4.15 1.45 -8.84
C GLU A 85 -4.14 0.19 -7.99
N ILE A 86 -2.97 -0.47 -7.85
CA ILE A 86 -2.78 -1.68 -7.08
C ILE A 86 -1.38 -1.70 -6.45
N ASP A 87 -1.29 -1.96 -5.15
CA ASP A 87 -0.04 -1.92 -4.38
C ASP A 87 0.35 -3.25 -3.72
N ASP A 88 -0.52 -4.27 -3.80
CA ASP A 88 -0.28 -5.64 -3.35
C ASP A 88 -0.66 -6.67 -4.44
N LEU A 89 -0.09 -7.87 -4.39
CA LEU A 89 -0.40 -8.99 -5.32
C LEU A 89 -1.76 -9.62 -4.98
N LEU A 90 -2.85 -8.86 -5.14
CA LEU A 90 -4.21 -9.28 -4.78
C LEU A 90 -4.75 -10.46 -5.61
N THR A 91 -4.05 -10.84 -6.70
CA THR A 91 -4.37 -12.04 -7.49
C THR A 91 -3.89 -13.34 -6.85
N GLU A 92 -2.93 -13.26 -5.91
CA GLU A 92 -2.31 -14.39 -5.23
C GLU A 92 -2.10 -14.08 -3.73
N PRO A 93 -3.17 -13.88 -2.95
CA PRO A 93 -3.05 -13.47 -1.55
C PRO A 93 -2.44 -14.58 -0.69
N ALA A 94 -1.57 -14.20 0.25
CA ALA A 94 -0.96 -15.12 1.18
C ALA A 94 -2.01 -15.77 2.11
N PRO A 95 -1.86 -17.07 2.46
CA PRO A 95 -2.87 -17.80 3.24
C PRO A 95 -3.12 -17.25 4.66
N HIS A 96 -2.11 -16.65 5.28
CA HIS A 96 -2.17 -16.13 6.64
C HIS A 96 -2.92 -14.80 6.77
N LEU A 97 -3.26 -14.13 5.66
CA LEU A 97 -4.02 -12.88 5.71
C LEU A 97 -5.45 -13.14 6.20
N GLN A 98 -5.95 -12.27 7.07
CA GLN A 98 -7.32 -12.38 7.59
C GLN A 98 -8.38 -12.39 6.48
N GLN A 99 -8.13 -11.67 5.39
CA GLN A 99 -9.04 -11.55 4.25
C GLN A 99 -8.68 -12.46 3.06
N ALA A 100 -7.79 -13.44 3.23
CA ALA A 100 -7.28 -14.27 2.13
C ALA A 100 -8.38 -14.87 1.26
N GLN A 101 -9.47 -15.37 1.85
CA GLN A 101 -10.59 -15.97 1.11
C GLN A 101 -11.35 -14.93 0.26
N ALA A 102 -11.63 -13.76 0.81
CA ALA A 102 -12.29 -12.67 0.08
C ALA A 102 -11.43 -12.19 -1.10
N LEU A 103 -10.11 -12.04 -0.89
CA LEU A 103 -9.14 -11.67 -1.91
C LEU A 103 -9.08 -12.71 -3.04
N ARG A 104 -9.04 -14.03 -2.72
CA ARG A 104 -9.09 -15.10 -3.73
C ARG A 104 -10.35 -15.03 -4.58
N THR A 105 -11.50 -14.81 -3.94
CA THR A 105 -12.78 -14.65 -4.66
C THR A 105 -12.77 -13.44 -5.58
N GLY A 106 -12.12 -12.35 -5.16
CA GLY A 106 -11.96 -11.11 -5.93
C GLY A 106 -10.92 -11.16 -7.04
N ALA A 107 -9.98 -12.12 -7.03
CA ALA A 107 -8.81 -12.15 -7.92
C ALA A 107 -9.17 -12.06 -9.42
N ARG A 108 -10.26 -12.72 -9.87
CA ARG A 108 -10.75 -12.62 -11.26
C ARG A 108 -11.13 -11.18 -11.65
N TRP A 109 -11.66 -10.42 -10.71
CA TRP A 109 -12.04 -9.02 -10.95
C TRP A 109 -10.84 -8.09 -10.92
N VAL A 110 -9.82 -8.41 -10.13
CA VAL A 110 -8.51 -7.74 -10.21
C VAL A 110 -7.93 -7.88 -11.61
N ARG A 111 -7.87 -9.12 -12.16
CA ARG A 111 -7.39 -9.35 -13.53
C ARG A 111 -8.22 -8.58 -14.55
N ALA A 112 -9.55 -8.65 -14.45
CA ALA A 112 -10.44 -7.90 -15.36
C ALA A 112 -10.28 -6.37 -15.23
N SER A 113 -9.91 -5.84 -14.06
CA SER A 113 -9.59 -4.42 -13.87
C SER A 113 -8.25 -4.05 -14.49
N LEU A 114 -7.23 -4.91 -14.33
CA LEU A 114 -5.94 -4.74 -15.01
C LEU A 114 -6.11 -4.64 -16.54
N ASP A 115 -6.99 -5.49 -17.11
CA ASP A 115 -7.26 -5.49 -18.56
C ASP A 115 -8.05 -4.24 -19.01
N ALA A 116 -8.96 -3.76 -18.17
CA ALA A 116 -9.86 -2.64 -18.51
C ALA A 116 -9.19 -1.26 -18.39
N ALA A 117 -8.05 -1.14 -17.68
CA ALA A 117 -7.36 0.14 -17.50
C ALA A 117 -6.53 0.54 -18.72
N ASP A 118 -6.37 1.83 -18.94
CA ASP A 118 -5.39 2.37 -19.88
C ASP A 118 -3.97 2.23 -19.34
N VAL A 119 -3.82 2.54 -18.03
CA VAL A 119 -2.59 2.47 -17.29
C VAL A 119 -2.85 1.80 -15.95
N VAL A 120 -1.92 0.97 -15.51
CA VAL A 120 -1.90 0.38 -14.18
C VAL A 120 -0.79 1.02 -13.37
N THR A 121 -1.11 1.59 -12.20
CA THR A 121 -0.11 2.03 -11.24
C THR A 121 0.15 0.96 -10.22
N VAL A 122 1.43 0.73 -9.91
CA VAL A 122 1.91 -0.27 -8.93
C VAL A 122 2.90 0.34 -7.97
N SER A 123 3.10 -0.29 -6.80
CA SER A 123 4.04 0.22 -5.79
C SER A 123 5.51 -0.08 -6.09
N THR A 124 5.79 -1.15 -6.86
CA THR A 124 7.15 -1.62 -7.17
C THR A 124 7.23 -2.24 -8.57
N GLU A 125 8.43 -2.22 -9.18
CA GLU A 125 8.70 -2.95 -10.44
C GLU A 125 8.48 -4.45 -10.29
N ARG A 126 8.80 -5.00 -9.11
CA ARG A 126 8.59 -6.43 -8.83
C ARG A 126 7.11 -6.79 -8.87
N LEU A 127 6.24 -5.97 -8.28
CA LEU A 127 4.79 -6.17 -8.36
C LEU A 127 4.29 -6.12 -9.81
N ALA A 128 4.80 -5.19 -10.61
CA ALA A 128 4.46 -5.11 -12.03
C ALA A 128 4.82 -6.39 -12.79
N GLY A 129 6.02 -6.92 -12.53
CA GLY A 129 6.47 -8.20 -13.10
C GLY A 129 5.63 -9.39 -12.65
N LEU A 130 5.28 -9.48 -11.36
CA LEU A 130 4.43 -10.53 -10.80
C LEU A 130 3.00 -10.50 -11.38
N LEU A 131 2.49 -9.32 -11.69
CA LEU A 131 1.18 -9.12 -12.35
C LEU A 131 1.24 -9.34 -13.88
N GLY A 132 2.42 -9.52 -14.47
CA GLY A 132 2.60 -9.70 -15.92
C GLY A 132 2.28 -8.44 -16.72
N LEU A 133 2.47 -7.25 -16.15
CA LEU A 133 2.13 -5.99 -16.82
C LEU A 133 3.14 -5.62 -17.89
N ALA A 134 2.65 -5.32 -19.08
CA ALA A 134 3.47 -4.81 -20.17
C ALA A 134 4.06 -3.43 -19.81
N PRO A 135 5.33 -3.15 -20.16
CA PRO A 135 6.03 -1.91 -19.80
C PRO A 135 5.26 -0.63 -20.15
N GLU A 136 4.63 -0.62 -21.30
CA GLU A 136 3.90 0.53 -21.83
C GLU A 136 2.57 0.80 -21.10
N ARG A 137 2.06 -0.16 -20.33
CA ARG A 137 0.80 -0.04 -19.57
C ARG A 137 1.00 0.14 -18.08
N ARG A 138 2.23 0.12 -17.59
CA ARG A 138 2.54 0.22 -16.17
C ARG A 138 3.28 1.49 -15.83
N ILE A 139 2.97 2.06 -14.68
CA ILE A 139 3.74 3.14 -14.06
C ILE A 139 4.00 2.76 -12.60
N VAL A 140 5.27 2.73 -12.20
CA VAL A 140 5.60 2.58 -10.79
C VAL A 140 5.37 3.91 -10.09
N VAL A 141 4.42 3.91 -9.16
CA VAL A 141 4.16 4.97 -8.20
C VAL A 141 4.69 4.47 -6.85
N PRO A 142 5.92 4.82 -6.46
CA PRO A 142 6.52 4.29 -5.25
C PRO A 142 5.78 4.79 -4.01
N ASN A 143 5.83 4.02 -2.92
CA ASN A 143 5.39 4.52 -1.62
C ASN A 143 6.39 5.57 -1.14
N ALA A 144 5.88 6.70 -0.66
CA ALA A 144 6.70 7.74 -0.03
C ALA A 144 7.01 7.40 1.43
N ALA A 145 8.19 7.82 1.88
CA ALA A 145 8.49 7.97 3.29
C ALA A 145 7.54 9.00 3.94
N PHE A 146 7.38 8.91 5.25
CA PHE A 146 6.63 9.93 5.99
C PHE A 146 7.35 11.29 5.87
N ASP A 147 6.63 12.28 5.36
CA ASP A 147 7.12 13.65 5.13
C ASP A 147 6.54 14.58 6.22
N GLY A 148 7.03 14.39 7.43
CA GLY A 148 6.68 15.20 8.59
C GLY A 148 7.86 15.99 9.15
N PRO A 149 7.65 16.75 10.23
CA PRO A 149 8.72 17.50 10.89
C PRO A 149 9.90 16.59 11.23
N SER A 150 11.12 17.09 11.03
CA SER A 150 12.34 16.38 11.43
C SER A 150 12.35 16.16 12.94
N MET A 151 12.54 14.90 13.35
CA MET A 151 12.61 14.51 14.75
C MET A 151 14.04 14.09 15.12
N PRO A 152 14.50 14.29 16.36
CA PRO A 152 15.80 13.81 16.79
C PRO A 152 15.89 12.28 16.66
N LEU A 153 17.09 11.75 16.42
CA LEU A 153 17.29 10.30 16.43
C LEU A 153 17.16 9.80 17.90
N PRO A 154 16.45 8.69 18.13
CA PRO A 154 16.42 8.05 19.44
C PRO A 154 17.82 7.67 19.90
N GLU A 155 18.13 7.94 21.16
CA GLU A 155 19.41 7.57 21.75
C GLU A 155 19.56 6.04 21.82
N GLN A 156 20.71 5.53 21.39
CA GLN A 156 21.08 4.11 21.51
C GLN A 156 22.08 3.94 22.66
N ARG A 157 21.64 3.35 23.77
CA ARG A 157 22.41 3.24 25.02
C ARG A 157 23.10 1.89 25.16
N PRO A 158 24.44 1.86 25.30
CA PRO A 158 25.16 0.62 25.62
C PRO A 158 24.71 0.07 26.98
N GLY A 159 24.45 -1.25 27.04
CA GLY A 159 24.06 -1.95 28.28
C GLY A 159 22.68 -1.58 28.83
N GLY A 160 21.99 -0.63 28.23
CA GLY A 160 20.60 -0.26 28.60
C GLY A 160 19.57 -1.22 28.05
N PRO A 161 18.34 -1.24 28.64
CA PRO A 161 17.23 -2.02 28.13
C PRO A 161 16.89 -1.64 26.68
N VAL A 162 16.65 -2.65 25.82
CA VAL A 162 16.27 -2.44 24.41
C VAL A 162 14.77 -2.60 24.24
N THR A 163 14.14 -1.62 23.61
CA THR A 163 12.72 -1.68 23.24
C THR A 163 12.57 -2.25 21.85
N LEU A 164 12.04 -3.47 21.75
CA LEU A 164 11.81 -4.17 20.51
C LEU A 164 10.42 -3.82 19.97
N LEU A 165 10.37 -3.24 18.76
CA LEU A 165 9.16 -2.76 18.14
C LEU A 165 8.72 -3.71 17.02
N VAL A 166 7.47 -4.19 17.08
CA VAL A 166 6.86 -5.01 16.02
C VAL A 166 5.51 -4.40 15.66
N ALA A 167 5.32 -4.00 14.41
CA ALA A 167 4.05 -3.41 13.95
C ALA A 167 3.54 -4.07 12.68
N SER A 168 2.23 -4.35 12.64
CA SER A 168 1.58 -4.82 11.42
C SER A 168 0.09 -4.53 11.44
N THR A 169 -0.47 -4.19 10.27
CA THR A 169 -1.91 -4.05 10.03
C THR A 169 -2.61 -5.39 9.77
N ASP A 170 -1.84 -6.50 9.68
CA ASP A 170 -2.35 -7.85 9.48
C ASP A 170 -1.48 -8.86 10.26
N ARG A 171 -1.89 -10.13 10.26
CA ARG A 171 -1.09 -11.25 10.79
C ARG A 171 0.21 -11.39 10.00
N VAL A 172 1.26 -11.88 10.63
CA VAL A 172 2.61 -12.00 10.05
C VAL A 172 3.13 -13.42 10.14
N ALA A 173 3.56 -13.97 9.02
CA ALA A 173 4.26 -15.26 8.98
C ALA A 173 5.71 -15.09 9.44
N GLY A 174 5.93 -15.15 10.76
CA GLY A 174 7.23 -14.88 11.39
C GLY A 174 7.65 -15.91 12.45
N ALA A 175 7.18 -17.17 12.36
CA ALA A 175 7.34 -18.16 13.41
C ALA A 175 8.78 -18.33 13.93
N GLU A 176 9.78 -18.28 13.05
CA GLU A 176 11.18 -18.41 13.42
C GLU A 176 11.70 -17.17 14.16
N ALA A 177 11.30 -15.99 13.69
CA ALA A 177 11.61 -14.73 14.35
C ALA A 177 10.96 -14.65 15.74
N TRP A 178 9.70 -15.12 15.85
CA TRP A 178 8.97 -15.11 17.13
C TRP A 178 9.58 -16.05 18.15
N ARG A 179 10.01 -17.27 17.73
CA ARG A 179 10.75 -18.19 18.63
C ARG A 179 12.08 -17.61 19.08
N ALA A 180 12.83 -16.98 18.19
CA ALA A 180 14.08 -16.33 18.52
C ALA A 180 13.88 -15.13 19.48
N LEU A 181 12.81 -14.36 19.26
CA LEU A 181 12.43 -13.25 20.13
C LEU A 181 12.00 -13.75 21.52
N GLN A 182 11.23 -14.84 21.59
CA GLN A 182 10.87 -15.48 22.86
C GLN A 182 12.11 -15.93 23.63
N ALA A 183 13.03 -16.64 22.96
CA ALA A 183 14.27 -17.10 23.58
C ALA A 183 15.11 -15.93 24.12
N LEU A 184 15.20 -14.81 23.36
CA LEU A 184 15.88 -13.61 23.82
C LEU A 184 15.19 -12.97 25.03
N ALA A 185 13.87 -12.78 24.97
CA ALA A 185 13.09 -12.12 26.02
C ALA A 185 13.04 -12.89 27.34
N THR A 186 13.29 -14.20 27.29
CA THR A 186 13.33 -15.07 28.46
C THR A 186 14.77 -15.38 28.95
N SER A 187 15.80 -14.89 28.24
CA SER A 187 17.20 -15.10 28.61
C SER A 187 17.60 -14.26 29.81
N ALA A 188 18.27 -14.89 30.77
CA ALA A 188 18.84 -14.18 31.93
C ALA A 188 19.92 -13.17 31.49
N GLY A 189 19.84 -11.96 32.03
CA GLY A 189 20.84 -10.90 31.79
C GLY A 189 20.60 -10.04 30.54
N VAL A 190 19.55 -10.29 29.74
CA VAL A 190 19.18 -9.44 28.62
C VAL A 190 17.91 -8.65 28.96
N ALA A 191 18.05 -7.34 29.13
CA ALA A 191 16.91 -6.47 29.41
C ALA A 191 16.25 -6.02 28.09
N VAL A 192 15.19 -6.71 27.68
CA VAL A 192 14.37 -6.31 26.51
C VAL A 192 12.91 -6.15 26.88
N SER A 193 12.24 -5.20 26.26
CA SER A 193 10.78 -5.05 26.30
C SER A 193 10.22 -5.13 24.88
N VAL A 194 9.11 -5.86 24.68
CA VAL A 194 8.49 -6.03 23.36
C VAL A 194 7.20 -5.24 23.30
N LEU A 195 7.10 -4.33 22.32
CA LEU A 195 5.91 -3.55 22.02
C LEU A 195 5.34 -3.99 20.67
N ALA A 196 4.11 -4.47 20.68
CA ALA A 196 3.41 -4.99 19.51
C ALA A 196 2.26 -4.07 19.10
N VAL A 197 2.32 -3.49 17.91
CA VAL A 197 1.28 -2.60 17.38
C VAL A 197 0.41 -3.34 16.37
N GLY A 198 -0.88 -3.47 16.67
CA GLY A 198 -1.87 -4.11 15.80
C GLY A 198 -1.95 -5.64 15.93
N PRO A 199 -2.54 -6.34 14.91
CA PRO A 199 -2.83 -7.77 14.95
C PRO A 199 -1.63 -8.69 15.16
N VAL A 200 -0.42 -8.26 14.84
CA VAL A 200 0.81 -9.02 15.08
C VAL A 200 1.01 -9.39 16.56
N ALA A 201 0.37 -8.67 17.48
CA ALA A 201 0.38 -9.02 18.89
C ALA A 201 -0.21 -10.42 19.16
N ASP A 202 -1.17 -10.87 18.35
CA ASP A 202 -1.75 -12.22 18.46
C ASP A 202 -0.73 -13.29 18.05
N ASP A 203 0.09 -13.01 17.02
CA ASP A 203 1.15 -13.91 16.57
C ASP A 203 2.22 -14.07 17.65
N LEU A 204 2.61 -12.97 18.28
CA LEU A 204 3.59 -12.96 19.39
C LEU A 204 3.05 -13.71 20.61
N GLN A 205 1.79 -13.49 20.99
CA GLN A 205 1.16 -14.21 22.10
C GLN A 205 1.07 -15.72 21.85
N GLN A 206 0.71 -16.14 20.63
CA GLN A 206 0.66 -17.54 20.23
C GLN A 206 2.07 -18.19 20.28
N ALA A 207 3.11 -17.42 20.00
CA ALA A 207 4.50 -17.86 20.09
C ALA A 207 5.07 -17.79 21.54
N GLY A 208 4.26 -17.40 22.54
CA GLY A 208 4.70 -17.28 23.93
C GLY A 208 5.64 -16.09 24.18
N VAL A 209 5.68 -15.09 23.32
CA VAL A 209 6.50 -13.88 23.49
C VAL A 209 5.81 -12.92 24.46
N PRO A 210 6.41 -12.57 25.60
CA PRO A 210 5.90 -11.52 26.47
C PRO A 210 5.93 -10.18 25.75
N CYS A 211 4.76 -9.60 25.47
CA CYS A 211 4.68 -8.33 24.77
C CYS A 211 3.55 -7.43 25.31
N ARG A 212 3.78 -6.13 25.28
CA ARG A 212 2.73 -5.13 25.50
C ARG A 212 2.03 -4.85 24.18
N ARG A 213 0.73 -5.15 24.12
CA ARG A 213 -0.13 -4.84 22.96
C ARG A 213 -0.48 -3.37 22.93
N LEU A 214 -0.42 -2.79 21.72
CA LEU A 214 -0.86 -1.44 21.42
C LEU A 214 -1.86 -1.48 20.24
N PRO A 215 -2.86 -0.59 20.22
CA PRO A 215 -3.77 -0.48 19.08
C PRO A 215 -3.04 0.02 17.83
N LEU A 216 -3.65 -0.22 16.67
CA LEU A 216 -3.23 0.48 15.46
C LEU A 216 -3.43 1.98 15.65
N MET A 217 -2.51 2.76 15.11
CA MET A 217 -2.55 4.21 15.17
C MET A 217 -2.30 4.80 13.77
N PRO A 218 -2.69 6.05 13.50
CA PRO A 218 -2.34 6.75 12.28
C PRO A 218 -0.82 6.72 12.04
N ARG A 219 -0.39 6.68 10.78
CA ARG A 219 1.03 6.57 10.39
C ARG A 219 1.90 7.65 11.04
N GLU A 220 1.40 8.86 11.06
CA GLU A 220 2.06 10.02 11.66
C GLU A 220 2.29 9.83 13.16
N ASP A 221 1.27 9.35 13.87
CA ASP A 221 1.37 9.05 15.31
C ASP A 221 2.30 7.88 15.57
N PHE A 222 2.29 6.86 14.68
CA PHE A 222 3.20 5.73 14.75
C PHE A 222 4.67 6.17 14.63
N VAL A 223 4.99 7.01 13.65
CA VAL A 223 6.38 7.48 13.46
C VAL A 223 6.83 8.31 14.67
N ARG A 224 5.99 9.24 15.17
CA ARG A 224 6.29 10.02 16.38
C ARG A 224 6.46 9.12 17.61
N TRP A 225 5.54 8.18 17.81
CA TRP A 225 5.61 7.22 18.90
C TRP A 225 6.86 6.34 18.82
N ALA A 226 7.21 5.82 17.65
CA ALA A 226 8.41 4.99 17.48
C ALA A 226 9.70 5.77 17.80
N THR A 227 9.77 7.05 17.38
CA THR A 227 10.89 7.95 17.73
C THR A 227 11.02 8.18 19.24
N SER A 228 9.91 8.20 19.99
CA SER A 228 9.92 8.46 21.42
C SER A 228 10.32 7.25 22.28
N GLN A 229 10.45 6.05 21.67
CA GLN A 229 10.80 4.86 22.44
C GLN A 229 12.26 4.87 22.88
N PRO A 230 12.57 4.46 24.12
CA PRO A 230 13.95 4.41 24.59
C PRO A 230 14.70 3.23 23.95
N ASN A 231 15.90 3.48 23.43
CA ASN A 231 16.81 2.47 22.91
C ASN A 231 16.12 1.50 21.92
N PRO A 232 15.41 2.00 20.88
CA PRO A 232 14.52 1.17 20.07
C PRO A 232 15.25 0.30 19.05
N LEU A 233 14.64 -0.84 18.70
CA LEU A 233 15.06 -1.74 17.62
C LEU A 233 13.81 -2.39 17.02
N ALA A 234 13.61 -2.28 15.72
CA ALA A 234 12.44 -2.82 15.05
C ALA A 234 12.69 -4.20 14.43
N LEU A 235 11.63 -5.03 14.39
CA LEU A 235 11.62 -6.32 13.71
C LEU A 235 10.55 -6.33 12.63
N ILE A 236 10.95 -6.72 11.41
CA ILE A 236 10.04 -6.85 10.26
C ILE A 236 10.25 -8.24 9.62
N PRO A 237 9.80 -9.33 10.25
CA PRO A 237 9.82 -10.63 9.59
C PRO A 237 8.80 -10.65 8.46
N LEU A 238 9.16 -11.35 7.39
CA LEU A 238 8.35 -11.54 6.19
C LEU A 238 8.64 -12.94 5.63
N ASP A 239 7.62 -13.59 5.09
CA ASP A 239 7.78 -14.86 4.38
C ASP A 239 8.33 -14.65 2.96
N ASP A 240 8.83 -15.73 2.35
CA ASP A 240 9.33 -15.76 0.97
C ASP A 240 8.22 -16.13 -0.03
N SER A 241 7.01 -15.62 0.17
CA SER A 241 5.91 -15.84 -0.77
C SER A 241 5.93 -14.81 -1.90
N ARG A 242 5.35 -15.20 -3.06
CA ARG A 242 5.15 -14.27 -4.17
C ARG A 242 4.34 -13.03 -3.74
N PHE A 243 3.37 -13.20 -2.84
CA PHE A 243 2.61 -12.08 -2.27
C PHE A 243 3.53 -11.11 -1.53
N SER A 244 4.39 -11.63 -0.65
CA SER A 244 5.34 -10.83 0.12
C SER A 244 6.39 -10.16 -0.76
N ALA A 245 6.88 -10.85 -1.78
CA ALA A 245 7.81 -10.29 -2.76
C ALA A 245 7.21 -9.11 -3.56
N GLY A 246 5.89 -9.07 -3.75
CA GLY A 246 5.19 -7.95 -4.41
C GLY A 246 5.04 -6.70 -3.56
N LYS A 247 5.29 -6.75 -2.25
CA LYS A 247 5.15 -5.60 -1.34
C LYS A 247 6.21 -4.53 -1.56
N SER A 248 6.00 -3.36 -0.96
CA SER A 248 7.01 -2.31 -0.82
C SER A 248 7.66 -2.35 0.56
N ALA A 249 8.84 -1.73 0.69
CA ALA A 249 9.57 -1.64 1.95
C ALA A 249 9.05 -0.52 2.89
N ILE A 250 7.77 -0.13 2.78
CA ILE A 250 7.21 1.03 3.50
C ILE A 250 7.36 0.94 5.02
N LYS A 251 7.27 -0.25 5.61
CA LYS A 251 7.50 -0.42 7.05
C LYS A 251 8.93 -0.02 7.45
N TRP A 252 9.90 -0.40 6.63
CA TRP A 252 11.28 0.03 6.85
C TRP A 252 11.42 1.55 6.66
N PHE A 253 10.72 2.17 5.69
CA PHE A 253 10.72 3.63 5.54
C PHE A 253 10.24 4.32 6.82
N ASP A 254 9.14 3.86 7.40
CA ASP A 254 8.56 4.45 8.61
C ASP A 254 9.52 4.33 9.80
N TYR A 255 10.13 3.16 10.02
CA TYR A 255 11.14 2.98 11.06
C TYR A 255 12.41 3.80 10.80
N ALA A 256 12.88 3.88 9.55
CA ALA A 256 14.04 4.67 9.19
C ALA A 256 13.81 6.18 9.46
N VAL A 257 12.65 6.73 9.07
CA VAL A 257 12.27 8.11 9.39
C VAL A 257 12.17 8.33 10.90
N ALA A 258 11.61 7.38 11.64
CA ALA A 258 11.58 7.40 13.10
C ALA A 258 12.99 7.29 13.74
N GLY A 259 14.04 6.99 12.98
CA GLY A 259 15.39 6.75 13.50
C GLY A 259 15.52 5.44 14.27
N VAL A 260 14.67 4.47 13.96
CA VAL A 260 14.67 3.16 14.60
C VAL A 260 15.43 2.17 13.71
N PRO A 261 16.57 1.63 14.18
CA PRO A 261 17.29 0.59 13.46
C PRO A 261 16.42 -0.67 13.32
N THR A 262 16.58 -1.41 12.23
CA THR A 262 15.63 -2.47 11.84
C THR A 262 16.32 -3.78 11.50
N LEU A 263 15.78 -4.90 12.00
CA LEU A 263 16.04 -6.25 11.51
C LEU A 263 14.86 -6.67 10.61
N ALA A 264 15.15 -7.09 9.36
CA ALA A 264 14.15 -7.54 8.41
C ALA A 264 14.56 -8.90 7.82
N SER A 265 13.59 -9.71 7.40
CA SER A 265 13.87 -10.92 6.61
C SER A 265 14.67 -10.57 5.35
N ASP A 266 15.65 -11.39 5.00
CA ASP A 266 16.44 -11.27 3.76
C ASP A 266 15.65 -11.81 2.56
N VAL A 267 14.53 -11.17 2.31
CA VAL A 267 13.63 -11.42 1.18
C VAL A 267 13.13 -10.11 0.61
N PRO A 268 12.72 -10.03 -0.67
CA PRO A 268 12.06 -8.84 -1.20
C PRO A 268 10.78 -8.51 -0.41
N PRO A 269 10.52 -7.23 -0.18
CA PRO A 269 11.17 -6.02 -0.70
C PRO A 269 12.37 -5.54 0.13
N TYR A 270 12.67 -6.17 1.27
CA TYR A 270 13.69 -5.67 2.19
C TYR A 270 15.11 -5.93 1.68
N SER A 271 15.37 -7.09 1.07
CA SER A 271 16.66 -7.37 0.41
C SER A 271 17.00 -6.41 -0.72
N ASP A 272 15.97 -5.84 -1.40
CA ASP A 272 16.17 -4.85 -2.45
C ASP A 272 16.46 -3.44 -1.88
N ALA A 273 15.95 -3.13 -0.68
CA ALA A 273 15.99 -1.77 -0.10
C ALA A 273 17.09 -1.59 0.95
N ILE A 274 17.36 -2.60 1.76
CA ILE A 274 18.25 -2.54 2.91
C ILE A 274 19.66 -3.01 2.54
N LYS A 275 20.67 -2.25 2.95
CA LYS A 275 22.07 -2.65 2.89
C LYS A 275 22.47 -3.22 4.25
N HIS A 276 22.75 -4.54 4.27
CA HIS A 276 23.06 -5.28 5.52
C HIS A 276 24.13 -4.58 6.36
N ARG A 277 23.85 -4.40 7.66
CA ARG A 277 24.69 -3.70 8.66
C ARG A 277 25.05 -2.24 8.34
N ARG A 278 24.50 -1.69 7.26
CA ARG A 278 24.67 -0.27 6.90
C ARG A 278 23.37 0.52 7.11
N THR A 279 22.23 0.02 6.60
CA THR A 279 20.92 0.68 6.73
C THR A 279 19.85 -0.22 7.35
N GLY A 280 20.25 -1.38 7.87
CA GLY A 280 19.45 -2.38 8.57
C GLY A 280 20.18 -3.70 8.63
N TRP A 281 19.60 -4.68 9.31
CA TRP A 281 20.06 -6.05 9.27
C TRP A 281 19.12 -6.87 8.40
N LEU A 282 19.67 -7.57 7.42
CA LEU A 282 18.98 -8.60 6.67
C LEU A 282 19.25 -9.95 7.34
N VAL A 283 18.18 -10.67 7.66
CA VAL A 283 18.25 -11.93 8.41
C VAL A 283 17.74 -13.06 7.52
N GLY A 284 18.62 -14.01 7.22
CA GLY A 284 18.26 -15.21 6.46
C GLY A 284 17.24 -16.08 7.19
N PRO A 285 16.66 -17.07 6.49
CA PRO A 285 15.69 -17.98 7.09
C PRO A 285 16.29 -18.82 8.22
N GLY A 286 15.47 -19.28 9.13
CA GLY A 286 15.83 -20.15 10.21
C GLY A 286 15.98 -19.47 11.58
N PHE A 287 15.58 -20.21 12.62
CA PHE A 287 15.62 -19.76 14.01
C PHE A 287 17.03 -19.28 14.43
N ALA A 288 18.08 -20.02 14.10
CA ALA A 288 19.45 -19.70 14.50
C ALA A 288 19.93 -18.35 13.93
N ASN A 289 19.54 -18.03 12.68
CA ASN A 289 19.87 -16.75 12.05
C ASN A 289 19.19 -15.58 12.77
N TRP A 290 17.91 -15.72 13.09
CA TRP A 290 17.17 -14.71 13.85
C TRP A 290 17.72 -14.55 15.26
N GLN A 291 18.06 -15.67 15.96
CA GLN A 291 18.64 -15.64 17.29
C GLN A 291 19.98 -14.89 17.30
N SER A 292 20.88 -15.23 16.38
CA SER A 292 22.20 -14.60 16.24
C SER A 292 22.08 -13.11 15.90
N ALA A 293 21.22 -12.76 14.92
CA ALA A 293 21.03 -11.38 14.50
C ALA A 293 20.43 -10.50 15.62
N LEU A 294 19.44 -11.02 16.37
CA LEU A 294 18.85 -10.34 17.52
C LEU A 294 19.88 -10.09 18.62
N ALA A 295 20.62 -11.13 19.02
CA ALA A 295 21.65 -11.03 20.05
C ALA A 295 22.72 -9.99 19.66
N THR A 296 23.20 -10.05 18.43
CA THR A 296 24.18 -9.10 17.88
C THR A 296 23.63 -7.67 17.90
N ALA A 297 22.43 -7.45 17.31
CA ALA A 297 21.86 -6.11 17.20
C ALA A 297 21.53 -5.50 18.57
N VAL A 298 21.08 -6.30 19.54
CA VAL A 298 20.82 -5.84 20.91
C VAL A 298 22.13 -5.44 21.61
N GLY A 299 23.22 -6.18 21.42
CA GLY A 299 24.53 -5.88 22.03
C GLY A 299 25.26 -4.66 21.44
N GLU A 300 25.00 -4.32 20.16
CA GLU A 300 25.79 -3.35 19.40
C GLU A 300 25.15 -1.95 19.34
N ALA A 301 25.01 -1.24 20.47
CA ALA A 301 24.38 0.08 20.51
C ALA A 301 24.98 1.11 19.51
N ALA A 302 26.32 1.17 19.42
CA ALA A 302 27.00 2.07 18.49
C ALA A 302 26.71 1.74 17.01
N VAL A 303 26.55 0.45 16.69
CA VAL A 303 26.16 0.02 15.33
C VAL A 303 24.70 0.39 15.07
N ARG A 304 23.78 0.18 16.04
CA ARG A 304 22.38 0.61 15.92
C ARG A 304 22.27 2.09 15.62
N ALA A 305 23.01 2.94 16.32
CA ALA A 305 23.01 4.39 16.09
C ALA A 305 23.43 4.76 14.65
N ARG A 306 24.53 4.17 14.16
CA ARG A 306 25.00 4.39 12.80
C ARG A 306 24.02 3.91 11.73
N VAL A 307 23.46 2.70 11.95
CA VAL A 307 22.47 2.09 11.03
C VAL A 307 21.21 2.94 10.97
N ALA A 308 20.70 3.44 12.09
CA ALA A 308 19.52 4.30 12.13
C ALA A 308 19.75 5.62 11.37
N ALA A 309 20.90 6.28 11.57
CA ALA A 309 21.23 7.51 10.86
C ALA A 309 21.35 7.29 9.35
N ALA A 310 22.07 6.25 8.92
CA ALA A 310 22.25 5.94 7.50
C ALA A 310 20.95 5.49 6.82
N ALA A 311 20.07 4.76 7.52
CA ALA A 311 18.76 4.39 7.02
C ALA A 311 17.88 5.61 6.78
N ARG A 312 17.82 6.53 7.76
CA ARG A 312 17.06 7.78 7.63
C ARG A 312 17.56 8.63 6.46
N GLU A 313 18.87 8.81 6.35
CA GLU A 313 19.48 9.55 5.25
C GLU A 313 19.08 8.94 3.89
N GLN A 314 19.25 7.63 3.72
CA GLN A 314 18.88 6.93 2.48
C GLN A 314 17.39 7.11 2.16
N VAL A 315 16.52 6.91 3.14
CA VAL A 315 15.07 6.95 2.92
C VAL A 315 14.61 8.37 2.57
N LEU A 316 15.10 9.39 3.26
CA LEU A 316 14.74 10.78 2.96
C LEU A 316 15.28 11.24 1.60
N ALA A 317 16.45 10.75 1.17
CA ALA A 317 17.03 11.08 -0.13
C ALA A 317 16.30 10.44 -1.32
N TYR A 318 15.82 9.18 -1.18
CA TYR A 318 15.35 8.39 -2.33
C TYR A 318 13.88 8.00 -2.29
N HIS A 319 13.16 8.31 -1.20
CA HIS A 319 11.75 7.92 -1.03
C HIS A 319 10.85 9.06 -0.56
N HIS A 320 11.18 10.32 -0.88
CA HIS A 320 10.35 11.46 -0.52
C HIS A 320 9.09 11.57 -1.41
N ALA A 321 8.08 12.29 -0.92
CA ALA A 321 6.75 12.42 -1.56
C ALA A 321 6.81 12.99 -2.99
N GLY A 322 7.85 13.72 -3.36
CA GLY A 322 8.05 14.27 -4.70
C GLY A 322 8.07 13.19 -5.77
N PHE A 323 8.77 12.06 -5.54
CA PHE A 323 8.81 10.95 -6.51
C PHE A 323 7.43 10.34 -6.77
N THR A 324 6.63 10.17 -5.71
CA THR A 324 5.26 9.64 -5.81
C THR A 324 4.38 10.60 -6.60
N ARG A 325 4.46 11.91 -6.32
CA ARG A 325 3.72 12.96 -7.02
C ARG A 325 4.04 13.01 -8.51
N GLU A 326 5.32 13.01 -8.87
CA GLU A 326 5.74 13.03 -10.27
C GLU A 326 5.34 11.75 -11.02
N ALA A 327 5.38 10.59 -10.35
CA ALA A 327 4.93 9.34 -10.93
C ALA A 327 3.42 9.36 -11.24
N TRP A 328 2.61 9.98 -10.40
CA TRP A 328 1.18 10.20 -10.68
C TRP A 328 0.97 11.13 -11.88
N GLY A 329 1.79 12.19 -12.02
CA GLY A 329 1.76 13.06 -13.19
C GLY A 329 1.98 12.28 -14.49
N ARG A 330 3.01 11.40 -14.50
CA ARG A 330 3.28 10.52 -15.65
C ARG A 330 2.12 9.54 -15.91
N ALA A 331 1.52 8.99 -14.86
CA ALA A 331 0.39 8.06 -15.01
C ALA A 331 -0.84 8.72 -15.63
N LEU A 332 -1.20 9.91 -15.16
CA LEU A 332 -2.30 10.69 -15.71
C LEU A 332 -2.05 11.09 -17.17
N GLN A 333 -0.85 11.57 -17.50
CA GLN A 333 -0.48 11.91 -18.86
C GLN A 333 -0.56 10.70 -19.79
N SER A 334 0.07 9.58 -19.41
CA SER A 334 0.05 8.34 -20.22
C SER A 334 -1.36 7.81 -20.43
N ALA A 335 -2.23 7.85 -19.40
CA ALA A 335 -3.62 7.42 -19.52
C ALA A 335 -4.43 8.36 -20.43
N SER A 336 -4.19 9.67 -20.35
CA SER A 336 -4.85 10.67 -21.21
C SER A 336 -4.47 10.52 -22.68
N ASP A 337 -3.17 10.28 -22.97
CA ASP A 337 -2.68 10.07 -24.33
C ASP A 337 -3.33 8.83 -24.97
N ARG A 338 -3.50 7.75 -24.20
CA ARG A 338 -4.19 6.52 -24.65
C ARG A 338 -5.68 6.75 -24.87
N ALA A 339 -6.34 7.50 -23.99
CA ALA A 339 -7.74 7.88 -24.16
C ALA A 339 -7.93 8.71 -25.43
N GLY A 340 -7.06 9.69 -25.68
CA GLY A 340 -7.05 10.52 -26.89
C GLY A 340 -6.88 9.70 -28.18
N SER A 341 -5.94 8.75 -28.18
CA SER A 341 -5.72 7.83 -29.31
C SER A 341 -6.92 6.96 -29.63
N ARG A 342 -7.68 6.52 -28.62
CA ARG A 342 -8.96 5.80 -28.82
C ARG A 342 -10.03 6.70 -29.44
N GLY A 343 -10.08 7.98 -29.06
CA GLY A 343 -11.03 8.97 -29.60
C GLY A 343 -10.81 9.22 -31.09
N SER A 344 -9.56 9.36 -31.52
CA SER A 344 -9.22 9.55 -32.94
C SER A 344 -9.54 8.32 -33.81
N ALA A 345 -9.33 7.09 -33.27
CA ALA A 345 -9.68 5.85 -33.98
C ALA A 345 -11.21 5.60 -34.06
N ARG A 346 -12.00 6.21 -33.16
CA ARG A 346 -13.48 6.09 -33.13
C ARG A 346 -14.23 7.12 -34.01
N GLY A 347 -13.55 8.17 -34.46
CA GLY A 347 -14.13 9.17 -35.37
C GLY A 347 -14.66 8.59 -36.67
N GLU A 348 -14.34 7.34 -37.02
CA GLU A 348 -14.79 6.62 -38.19
C GLU A 348 -16.01 5.70 -37.98
N SER A 349 -16.53 5.51 -36.74
CA SER A 349 -17.66 4.59 -36.53
C SER A 349 -18.79 5.22 -35.70
N ARG A 350 -19.81 5.76 -36.40
CA ARG A 350 -21.04 6.33 -35.83
C ARG A 350 -22.02 5.31 -35.21
N LEU A 351 -21.63 4.07 -34.98
CA LEU A 351 -22.52 2.98 -34.49
C LEU A 351 -22.56 2.82 -32.94
N THR A 352 -21.78 3.57 -32.19
CA THR A 352 -21.63 3.37 -30.75
C THR A 352 -22.73 4.03 -29.90
N TRP A 353 -23.53 4.95 -30.43
CA TRP A 353 -24.57 5.64 -29.65
C TRP A 353 -25.74 4.72 -29.24
N LEU A 354 -26.07 3.74 -30.05
CA LEU A 354 -27.14 2.76 -29.75
C LEU A 354 -26.79 1.80 -28.60
N HIS A 355 -25.52 1.48 -28.40
CA HIS A 355 -25.09 0.59 -27.30
C HIS A 355 -25.20 1.23 -25.91
N HIS A 356 -25.00 2.54 -25.79
CA HIS A 356 -25.11 3.26 -24.51
C HIS A 356 -26.54 3.37 -24.00
N SER A 357 -27.50 3.53 -24.89
CA SER A 357 -28.93 3.63 -24.52
C SER A 357 -29.49 2.34 -23.97
N VAL A 358 -29.02 1.17 -24.46
CA VAL A 358 -29.48 -0.15 -24.02
C VAL A 358 -28.90 -0.52 -22.66
N TRP A 359 -27.65 -0.14 -22.36
CA TRP A 359 -27.02 -0.43 -21.08
C TRP A 359 -27.51 0.48 -19.94
N GLY A 360 -27.73 1.75 -20.23
CA GLY A 360 -28.34 2.70 -19.28
C GLY A 360 -29.75 2.28 -18.87
N LEU A 361 -30.58 1.84 -19.83
CA LEU A 361 -31.91 1.28 -19.56
C LEU A 361 -31.87 -0.01 -18.76
N GLY A 362 -30.92 -0.92 -19.01
CA GLY A 362 -30.75 -2.17 -18.25
C GLY A 362 -30.37 -1.97 -16.78
N LEU A 363 -29.56 -0.97 -16.47
CA LEU A 363 -29.17 -0.63 -15.08
C LEU A 363 -30.32 0.09 -14.35
N SER A 364 -31.04 0.96 -15.00
CA SER A 364 -32.23 1.65 -14.44
C SER A 364 -33.36 0.67 -14.14
N LEU A 365 -33.65 -0.29 -15.04
CA LEU A 365 -34.66 -1.34 -14.81
C LEU A 365 -34.29 -2.29 -13.66
N ARG A 366 -33.01 -2.61 -13.47
CA ARG A 366 -32.56 -3.46 -12.34
C ARG A 366 -32.61 -2.72 -11.00
N ARG A 367 -32.37 -1.39 -11.01
CA ARG A 367 -32.56 -0.53 -9.84
C ARG A 367 -34.03 -0.44 -9.46
N TRP A 368 -34.90 -0.16 -10.43
CA TRP A 368 -36.35 -0.07 -10.26
C TRP A 368 -36.95 -1.40 -9.75
N ASN A 369 -36.53 -2.56 -10.28
CA ASN A 369 -36.98 -3.85 -9.82
C ASN A 369 -36.54 -4.18 -8.37
N ARG A 370 -35.35 -3.76 -7.93
CA ARG A 370 -34.89 -3.94 -6.55
C ARG A 370 -35.65 -3.03 -5.59
N GLU A 371 -35.89 -1.79 -5.95
CA GLU A 371 -36.68 -0.86 -5.14
C GLU A 371 -38.13 -1.35 -4.96
N ARG A 372 -38.74 -1.89 -6.00
CA ARG A 372 -40.07 -2.56 -5.92
C ARG A 372 -40.08 -3.82 -5.06
N GLN A 373 -39.03 -4.64 -5.11
CA GLN A 373 -38.93 -5.82 -4.26
C GLN A 373 -38.68 -5.46 -2.80
N ALA A 374 -37.92 -4.41 -2.51
CA ALA A 374 -37.71 -3.89 -1.18
C ALA A 374 -39.01 -3.33 -0.58
N GLN A 375 -39.78 -2.57 -1.35
CA GLN A 375 -41.10 -2.05 -0.92
C GLN A 375 -42.13 -3.14 -0.66
N ARG A 376 -42.12 -4.24 -1.43
CA ARG A 376 -43.02 -5.40 -1.20
C ARG A 376 -42.64 -6.24 0.03
N ARG A 377 -41.38 -6.14 0.53
CA ARG A 377 -40.93 -6.80 1.75
C ARG A 377 -41.17 -5.99 3.02
N SER A 378 -41.36 -4.67 2.92
CA SER A 378 -41.69 -3.80 4.06
C SER A 378 -43.20 -3.60 4.27
N SER A 379 -44.04 -4.21 3.42
CA SER A 379 -45.53 -4.19 3.51
C SER A 379 -46.14 -5.56 3.78
N LYS A 380 -45.34 -6.50 4.28
CA LYS A 380 -45.73 -7.74 4.96
C LYS A 380 -45.08 -7.78 6.34
#